data_1a0a38dbf4684e514913f953a726a1e9
#
_entry.id   1a0a38dbf4684e514913f953a726a1e9
#
_cell.length_a   1.000
_cell.length_b   1.000
_cell.length_c   1.000
_cell.angle_alpha   90.00
_cell.angle_beta   90.00
_cell.angle_gamma   90.00
#
_symmetry.space_group_name_H-M   'P 1'
#
loop_
_entity.id
_entity.type
_entity.pdbx_description
1 polymer ?
#
loop_
_entity_poly.entity_id
_entity_poly.type
_entity_poly.pdbx_seq_one_letter_code
_entity_poly.pdbx_strand_id
1 'polypeptide(L)'
;MNIDLTKLTSAAAVAQENMHSEHVPGLAMAFIKNGELVMSQCLGIADTERGIPVSNETYFEAASLTKPFFGRLVFELADEGVIDLDRPLSEYEQAWTPCTDARFACVTAKDVMSHASGLPNWGKLPTELCFEPKRGFGYSGMGYYYLQSIIEKRLDTRLDDLMQKRLLDPFGMDKAALIWTGALRNTLARTVDAEGNIEPMRSSARHSTGMEPNSAFSLYVTIDDYPKFLLNILKEPDFAARVRSVRNCAGNGVEWGLGWGLYNERIWHWGDNGGFKSLVCFDPATRDALLIHTNGFNGLNVCYA
;
A
#
# COMPACT_ATOMS: atom_id res chain seq x y z
N MET A 1 1.59 -22.72 -8.06
CA MET A 1 1.73 -23.47 -6.78
C MET A 1 0.32 -23.91 -6.39
N ASN A 2 0.04 -25.20 -6.38
CA ASN A 2 -1.29 -25.67 -5.98
C ASN A 2 -1.32 -25.65 -4.44
N ILE A 3 -1.82 -24.57 -3.85
CA ILE A 3 -1.97 -24.47 -2.39
C ILE A 3 -3.18 -25.34 -2.03
N ASP A 4 -2.90 -26.40 -1.31
CA ASP A 4 -3.91 -27.31 -0.75
C ASP A 4 -4.66 -26.57 0.39
N LEU A 5 -6.00 -26.64 0.42
CA LEU A 5 -6.82 -26.02 1.46
C LEU A 5 -6.45 -26.51 2.88
N THR A 6 -5.92 -27.72 2.99
CA THR A 6 -5.37 -28.23 4.27
C THR A 6 -4.16 -27.42 4.75
N LYS A 7 -3.38 -26.84 3.84
CA LYS A 7 -2.27 -25.93 4.16
C LYS A 7 -2.73 -24.56 4.64
N LEU A 8 -3.94 -24.11 4.30
CA LEU A 8 -4.48 -22.83 4.79
C LEU A 8 -4.82 -22.92 6.29
N THR A 9 -5.30 -24.06 6.76
CA THR A 9 -5.51 -24.27 8.20
C THR A 9 -4.17 -24.28 8.94
N SER A 10 -3.11 -24.83 8.32
CA SER A 10 -1.76 -24.78 8.90
C SER A 10 -1.17 -23.36 8.88
N ALA A 11 -1.46 -22.55 7.86
CA ALA A 11 -1.00 -21.15 7.79
C ALA A 11 -1.56 -20.29 8.95
N ALA A 12 -2.82 -20.49 9.32
CA ALA A 12 -3.41 -19.80 10.46
C ALA A 12 -2.74 -20.20 11.78
N ALA A 13 -2.42 -21.48 11.95
CA ALA A 13 -1.70 -21.98 13.13
C ALA A 13 -0.27 -21.41 13.19
N VAL A 14 0.44 -21.40 12.07
CA VAL A 14 1.77 -20.78 11.96
C VAL A 14 1.71 -19.30 12.27
N ALA A 15 0.72 -18.57 11.71
CA ALA A 15 0.52 -17.16 12.01
C ALA A 15 0.30 -16.93 13.51
N GLN A 16 -0.53 -17.73 14.16
CA GLN A 16 -0.83 -17.61 15.59
C GLN A 16 0.39 -17.88 16.47
N GLU A 17 1.21 -18.87 16.12
CA GLU A 17 2.47 -19.16 16.82
C GLU A 17 3.46 -17.98 16.69
N ASN A 18 3.64 -17.46 15.47
CA ASN A 18 4.52 -16.33 15.22
C ASN A 18 4.00 -15.02 15.85
N MET A 19 2.68 -14.79 15.87
CA MET A 19 2.10 -13.64 16.59
C MET A 19 2.52 -13.63 18.06
N HIS A 20 2.53 -14.78 18.71
CA HIS A 20 2.92 -14.89 20.12
C HIS A 20 4.42 -14.59 20.32
N SER A 21 5.29 -15.20 19.54
CA SER A 21 6.75 -15.01 19.63
C SER A 21 7.20 -13.60 19.27
N GLU A 22 6.48 -12.94 18.35
CA GLU A 22 6.80 -11.60 17.83
C GLU A 22 6.05 -10.47 18.57
N HIS A 23 5.30 -10.77 19.62
CA HIS A 23 4.49 -9.79 20.37
C HIS A 23 3.48 -9.03 19.49
N VAL A 24 2.89 -9.72 18.51
CA VAL A 24 1.85 -9.15 17.63
C VAL A 24 0.47 -9.53 18.18
N PRO A 25 -0.32 -8.56 18.68
CA PRO A 25 -1.57 -8.89 19.37
C PRO A 25 -2.68 -9.32 18.44
N GLY A 26 -2.73 -8.79 17.22
CA GLY A 26 -3.83 -9.05 16.29
C GLY A 26 -3.38 -9.13 14.83
N LEU A 27 -4.11 -9.93 14.07
CA LEU A 27 -3.88 -10.16 12.66
C LEU A 27 -5.19 -10.38 11.93
N ALA A 28 -5.28 -9.88 10.70
CA ALA A 28 -6.33 -10.25 9.75
C ALA A 28 -5.67 -10.71 8.45
N MET A 29 -6.09 -11.85 7.91
CA MET A 29 -5.55 -12.42 6.68
C MET A 29 -6.64 -12.86 5.73
N ALA A 30 -6.35 -12.76 4.43
CA ALA A 30 -7.23 -13.26 3.38
C ALA A 30 -6.42 -14.00 2.32
N PHE A 31 -6.99 -15.06 1.78
CA PHE A 31 -6.41 -15.83 0.71
C PHE A 31 -7.38 -15.94 -0.47
N ILE A 32 -6.88 -15.59 -1.64
CA ILE A 32 -7.56 -15.71 -2.92
C ILE A 32 -6.91 -16.88 -3.68
N LYS A 33 -7.72 -17.77 -4.21
CA LYS A 33 -7.27 -18.90 -5.04
C LYS A 33 -8.00 -18.90 -6.35
N ASN A 34 -7.25 -19.00 -7.46
CA ASN A 34 -7.81 -18.99 -8.82
C ASN A 34 -8.73 -17.77 -9.09
N GLY A 35 -8.50 -16.63 -8.40
CA GLY A 35 -9.31 -15.43 -8.52
C GLY A 35 -10.60 -15.44 -7.71
N GLU A 36 -10.71 -16.31 -6.71
CA GLU A 36 -11.84 -16.37 -5.76
C GLU A 36 -11.34 -16.27 -4.33
N LEU A 37 -12.03 -15.48 -3.49
CA LEU A 37 -11.74 -15.40 -2.06
C LEU A 37 -12.16 -16.72 -1.39
N VAL A 38 -11.18 -17.49 -0.91
CA VAL A 38 -11.41 -18.81 -0.30
C VAL A 38 -11.21 -18.80 1.21
N MET A 39 -10.58 -17.80 1.77
CA MET A 39 -10.38 -17.65 3.21
C MET A 39 -10.31 -16.17 3.59
N SER A 40 -10.98 -15.81 4.67
CA SER A 40 -10.78 -14.57 5.43
C SER A 40 -10.78 -14.93 6.90
N GLN A 41 -9.77 -14.51 7.65
CA GLN A 41 -9.58 -14.90 9.03
C GLN A 41 -9.07 -13.75 9.88
N CYS A 42 -9.65 -13.58 11.06
CA CYS A 42 -9.27 -12.62 12.08
C CYS A 42 -8.75 -13.36 13.30
N LEU A 43 -7.57 -13.01 13.79
CA LEU A 43 -6.90 -13.65 14.90
C LEU A 43 -6.47 -12.61 15.95
N GLY A 44 -6.57 -12.98 17.24
CA GLY A 44 -6.06 -12.16 18.34
C GLY A 44 -6.87 -10.90 18.62
N ILE A 45 -6.19 -9.87 19.10
CA ILE A 45 -6.78 -8.69 19.73
C ILE A 45 -6.47 -7.43 18.93
N ALA A 46 -7.52 -6.68 18.57
CA ALA A 46 -7.43 -5.38 17.90
C ALA A 46 -7.09 -4.24 18.88
N ASP A 47 -7.61 -4.32 20.10
CA ASP A 47 -7.35 -3.35 21.17
C ASP A 47 -7.06 -4.10 22.47
N THR A 48 -5.79 -4.16 22.84
CA THR A 48 -5.33 -4.89 24.02
C THR A 48 -5.72 -4.20 25.32
N GLU A 49 -5.92 -2.87 25.31
CA GLU A 49 -6.37 -2.12 26.50
C GLU A 49 -7.83 -2.42 26.84
N ARG A 50 -8.68 -2.56 25.83
CA ARG A 50 -10.11 -2.84 25.99
C ARG A 50 -10.49 -4.31 25.80
N GLY A 51 -9.54 -5.16 25.42
CA GLY A 51 -9.79 -6.58 25.15
C GLY A 51 -10.66 -6.83 23.92
N ILE A 52 -10.66 -5.93 22.94
CA ILE A 52 -11.50 -6.04 21.73
C ILE A 52 -10.82 -6.98 20.73
N PRO A 53 -11.46 -8.07 20.30
CA PRO A 53 -10.87 -8.99 19.31
C PRO A 53 -10.79 -8.35 17.91
N VAL A 54 -9.89 -8.86 17.09
CA VAL A 54 -9.89 -8.55 15.64
C VAL A 54 -11.13 -9.16 15.01
N SER A 55 -11.78 -8.38 14.16
CA SER A 55 -12.99 -8.79 13.43
C SER A 55 -12.99 -8.19 12.02
N ASN A 56 -13.96 -8.55 11.20
CA ASN A 56 -14.13 -7.97 9.87
C ASN A 56 -14.46 -6.46 9.90
N GLU A 57 -14.83 -5.92 11.06
CA GLU A 57 -15.05 -4.49 11.27
C GLU A 57 -13.77 -3.76 11.74
N THR A 58 -12.70 -4.50 12.00
CA THR A 58 -11.43 -3.91 12.44
C THR A 58 -10.73 -3.24 11.27
N TYR A 59 -10.43 -1.96 11.42
CA TYR A 59 -9.60 -1.23 10.47
C TYR A 59 -8.12 -1.35 10.81
N PHE A 60 -7.32 -1.38 9.77
CA PHE A 60 -5.87 -1.28 9.82
C PHE A 60 -5.42 -0.10 8.95
N GLU A 61 -4.34 0.56 9.32
CA GLU A 61 -3.63 1.40 8.37
C GLU A 61 -2.95 0.48 7.35
N ALA A 62 -3.37 0.57 6.09
CA ALA A 62 -2.74 -0.19 5.01
C ALA A 62 -1.31 0.29 4.73
N ALA A 63 -0.96 1.48 5.25
CA ALA A 63 0.34 2.08 5.07
C ALA A 63 0.72 2.17 3.59
N SER A 64 1.92 1.72 3.24
CA SER A 64 2.39 1.73 1.85
C SER A 64 1.59 0.85 0.89
N LEU A 65 0.70 0.00 1.36
CA LEU A 65 -0.27 -0.67 0.49
C LEU A 65 -1.29 0.32 -0.13
N THR A 66 -1.24 1.59 0.22
CA THR A 66 -1.91 2.69 -0.51
C THR A 66 -1.32 2.89 -1.92
N LYS A 67 0.00 2.69 -2.09
CA LYS A 67 0.68 2.89 -3.38
C LYS A 67 0.15 2.01 -4.52
N PRO A 68 -0.15 0.72 -4.30
CA PRO A 68 -0.87 -0.12 -5.25
C PRO A 68 -2.18 0.47 -5.77
N PHE A 69 -2.99 1.02 -4.89
CA PHE A 69 -4.25 1.67 -5.28
C PHE A 69 -4.00 2.91 -6.13
N PHE A 70 -3.09 3.77 -5.67
CA PHE A 70 -2.72 4.96 -6.41
C PHE A 70 -2.11 4.60 -7.78
N GLY A 71 -1.27 3.56 -7.84
CA GLY A 71 -0.73 3.04 -9.10
C GLY A 71 -1.83 2.60 -10.08
N ARG A 72 -2.88 1.92 -9.57
CA ARG A 72 -4.02 1.54 -10.41
C ARG A 72 -4.82 2.76 -10.90
N LEU A 73 -5.00 3.78 -10.04
CA LEU A 73 -5.60 5.05 -10.45
C LEU A 73 -4.76 5.74 -11.53
N VAL A 74 -3.44 5.79 -11.37
CA VAL A 74 -2.53 6.36 -12.38
C VAL A 74 -2.64 5.64 -13.72
N PHE A 75 -2.82 4.32 -13.73
CA PHE A 75 -3.06 3.58 -14.97
C PHE A 75 -4.35 4.00 -15.67
N GLU A 76 -5.43 4.17 -14.93
CA GLU A 76 -6.71 4.63 -15.49
C GLU A 76 -6.60 6.04 -16.05
N LEU A 77 -5.98 6.95 -15.30
CA LEU A 77 -5.75 8.32 -15.75
C LEU A 77 -4.81 8.42 -16.95
N ALA A 78 -3.90 7.47 -17.11
CA ALA A 78 -3.06 7.37 -18.29
C ALA A 78 -3.85 6.92 -19.52
N ASP A 79 -4.76 5.96 -19.37
CA ASP A 79 -5.63 5.49 -20.45
C ASP A 79 -6.59 6.59 -20.92
N GLU A 80 -6.99 7.48 -20.02
CA GLU A 80 -7.80 8.67 -20.33
C GLU A 80 -6.99 9.85 -20.90
N GLY A 81 -5.65 9.74 -20.98
CA GLY A 81 -4.77 10.82 -21.42
C GLY A 81 -4.63 11.99 -20.43
N VAL A 82 -5.07 11.80 -19.17
CA VAL A 82 -4.91 12.81 -18.11
C VAL A 82 -3.44 12.95 -17.72
N ILE A 83 -2.73 11.83 -17.60
CA ILE A 83 -1.31 11.77 -17.30
C ILE A 83 -0.60 10.88 -18.33
N ASP A 84 0.49 11.32 -18.91
CA ASP A 84 1.35 10.50 -19.74
C ASP A 84 2.47 9.95 -18.86
N LEU A 85 2.59 8.62 -18.82
CA LEU A 85 3.54 7.94 -17.95
C LEU A 85 5.02 8.21 -18.33
N ASP A 86 5.28 8.61 -19.56
CA ASP A 86 6.64 8.88 -20.10
C ASP A 86 6.96 10.37 -20.19
N ARG A 87 5.98 11.24 -19.99
CA ARG A 87 6.17 12.68 -20.05
C ARG A 87 6.82 13.18 -18.74
N PRO A 88 7.83 14.06 -18.82
CA PRO A 88 8.41 14.69 -17.63
C PRO A 88 7.37 15.40 -16.78
N LEU A 89 7.38 15.11 -15.48
CA LEU A 89 6.43 15.71 -14.54
C LEU A 89 6.62 17.22 -14.41
N SER A 90 7.81 17.74 -14.70
CA SER A 90 8.12 19.17 -14.76
C SER A 90 7.35 19.94 -15.84
N GLU A 91 6.81 19.25 -16.84
CA GLU A 91 6.00 19.83 -17.91
C GLU A 91 4.52 19.97 -17.59
N TYR A 92 4.09 19.44 -16.44
CA TYR A 92 2.75 19.64 -15.91
C TYR A 92 2.71 20.83 -14.96
N GLU A 93 1.52 21.40 -14.76
CA GLU A 93 1.31 22.42 -13.73
C GLU A 93 1.56 21.81 -12.34
N GLN A 94 2.46 22.43 -11.57
CA GLN A 94 2.90 21.92 -10.28
C GLN A 94 2.29 22.75 -9.14
N ALA A 95 1.83 22.10 -8.09
CA ALA A 95 1.43 22.77 -6.85
C ALA A 95 2.66 23.18 -6.01
N TRP A 96 3.74 22.38 -6.07
CA TRP A 96 5.00 22.59 -5.36
C TRP A 96 6.14 21.84 -6.05
N THR A 97 7.38 22.21 -5.74
CA THR A 97 8.58 21.58 -6.31
C THR A 97 9.32 20.81 -5.22
N PRO A 98 9.52 19.47 -5.39
CA PRO A 98 10.17 18.66 -4.35
C PRO A 98 11.68 18.91 -4.26
N CYS A 99 12.30 19.28 -5.37
CA CYS A 99 13.75 19.39 -5.51
C CYS A 99 14.10 20.49 -6.50
N THR A 100 15.18 21.23 -6.24
CA THR A 100 15.69 22.31 -7.13
C THR A 100 16.83 21.83 -8.03
N ASP A 101 17.25 20.58 -7.92
CA ASP A 101 18.28 19.99 -8.80
C ASP A 101 17.73 19.85 -10.23
N ALA A 102 18.42 20.45 -11.20
CA ALA A 102 17.99 20.45 -12.60
C ALA A 102 17.85 19.05 -13.21
N ARG A 103 18.56 18.04 -12.67
CA ARG A 103 18.44 16.63 -13.10
C ARG A 103 17.04 16.07 -12.82
N PHE A 104 16.32 16.62 -11.85
CA PHE A 104 14.95 16.20 -11.53
C PHE A 104 13.95 16.51 -12.66
N ALA A 105 14.26 17.47 -13.53
CA ALA A 105 13.36 17.89 -14.59
C ALA A 105 12.94 16.77 -15.56
N CYS A 106 13.73 15.70 -15.69
CA CYS A 106 13.42 14.57 -16.57
C CYS A 106 12.57 13.45 -15.91
N VAL A 107 12.21 13.59 -14.63
CA VAL A 107 11.48 12.55 -13.89
C VAL A 107 10.05 12.43 -14.41
N THR A 108 9.62 11.20 -14.64
CA THR A 108 8.30 10.82 -15.17
C THR A 108 7.45 10.11 -14.11
N ALA A 109 6.17 9.87 -14.40
CA ALA A 109 5.32 9.06 -13.55
C ALA A 109 5.85 7.61 -13.41
N LYS A 110 6.43 7.04 -14.46
CA LYS A 110 7.10 5.72 -14.40
C LYS A 110 8.25 5.71 -13.41
N ASP A 111 9.09 6.77 -13.41
CA ASP A 111 10.22 6.86 -12.49
C ASP A 111 9.76 6.97 -11.03
N VAL A 112 8.67 7.68 -10.77
CA VAL A 112 8.05 7.74 -9.45
C VAL A 112 7.53 6.37 -9.03
N MET A 113 6.71 5.73 -9.87
CA MET A 113 6.05 4.46 -9.54
C MET A 113 7.05 3.30 -9.39
N SER A 114 8.19 3.36 -10.08
CA SER A 114 9.26 2.36 -9.99
C SER A 114 10.38 2.74 -9.02
N HIS A 115 10.20 3.82 -8.24
CA HIS A 115 11.21 4.32 -7.29
C HIS A 115 12.57 4.65 -7.93
N ALA A 116 12.56 5.13 -9.16
CA ALA A 116 13.72 5.58 -9.92
C ALA A 116 13.87 7.12 -9.95
N SER A 117 13.06 7.85 -9.21
CA SER A 117 13.01 9.32 -9.25
C SER A 117 14.23 10.01 -8.64
N GLY A 118 15.02 9.32 -7.82
CA GLY A 118 16.10 9.90 -7.04
C GLY A 118 15.68 10.64 -5.78
N LEU A 119 14.36 10.86 -5.57
CA LEU A 119 13.85 11.50 -4.35
C LEU A 119 14.01 10.61 -3.13
N PRO A 120 14.30 11.17 -1.94
CA PRO A 120 14.29 10.42 -0.68
C PRO A 120 12.88 9.91 -0.36
N ASN A 121 12.77 8.97 0.62
CA ASN A 121 11.45 8.52 1.07
C ASN A 121 10.66 9.70 1.65
N TRP A 122 11.24 10.44 2.58
CA TRP A 122 10.71 11.68 3.14
C TRP A 122 11.85 12.65 3.45
N GLY A 123 11.56 13.95 3.53
CA GLY A 123 12.56 14.97 3.84
C GLY A 123 11.97 16.36 3.93
N LYS A 124 12.81 17.35 4.28
CA LYS A 124 12.44 18.76 4.22
C LYS A 124 12.46 19.24 2.77
N LEU A 125 11.54 20.12 2.43
CA LEU A 125 11.45 20.72 1.09
C LEU A 125 12.20 22.07 1.02
N PRO A 126 12.86 22.36 -0.10
CA PRO A 126 13.21 21.43 -1.17
C PRO A 126 14.23 20.39 -0.69
N THR A 127 14.19 19.18 -1.23
CA THR A 127 15.13 18.11 -0.88
C THR A 127 16.27 18.01 -1.89
N GLU A 128 17.31 17.26 -1.52
CA GLU A 128 18.36 16.85 -2.45
C GLU A 128 18.04 15.47 -3.06
N LEU A 129 18.57 15.20 -4.25
CA LEU A 129 18.48 13.87 -4.84
C LEU A 129 19.46 12.91 -4.16
N CYS A 130 18.98 11.72 -3.82
CA CYS A 130 19.82 10.63 -3.28
C CYS A 130 20.71 10.01 -4.36
N PHE A 131 20.26 10.07 -5.62
CA PHE A 131 20.99 9.58 -6.80
C PHE A 131 20.43 10.25 -8.07
N GLU A 132 21.12 10.10 -9.19
CA GLU A 132 20.67 10.60 -10.48
C GLU A 132 19.39 9.86 -10.92
N PRO A 133 18.29 10.58 -11.26
CA PRO A 133 17.06 9.96 -11.73
C PRO A 133 17.28 8.94 -12.84
N LYS A 134 16.52 7.83 -12.81
CA LYS A 134 16.62 6.69 -13.75
C LYS A 134 17.89 5.84 -13.63
N ARG A 135 18.79 6.11 -12.67
CA ARG A 135 20.08 5.43 -12.53
C ARG A 135 20.17 4.53 -11.29
N GLY A 136 19.09 4.40 -10.52
CA GLY A 136 19.09 3.61 -9.31
C GLY A 136 17.70 3.36 -8.76
N PHE A 137 17.67 2.70 -7.63
CA PHE A 137 16.47 2.44 -6.84
C PHE A 137 16.56 3.17 -5.50
N GLY A 138 15.50 3.90 -5.15
CA GLY A 138 15.35 4.52 -3.83
C GLY A 138 13.87 4.66 -3.50
N TYR A 139 13.39 3.83 -2.56
CA TYR A 139 12.00 3.84 -2.15
C TYR A 139 11.58 5.25 -1.69
N SER A 140 10.56 5.83 -2.33
CA SER A 140 10.18 7.22 -2.15
C SER A 140 8.67 7.41 -1.99
N GLY A 141 8.24 7.76 -0.79
CA GLY A 141 6.87 8.27 -0.54
C GLY A 141 6.71 9.69 -1.06
N MET A 142 7.75 10.51 -0.99
CA MET A 142 7.75 11.89 -1.51
C MET A 142 7.47 11.93 -3.00
N GLY A 143 8.02 11.00 -3.79
CA GLY A 143 7.73 10.90 -5.22
C GLY A 143 6.24 10.65 -5.49
N TYR A 144 5.63 9.73 -4.75
CA TYR A 144 4.19 9.45 -4.86
C TYR A 144 3.35 10.67 -4.49
N TYR A 145 3.68 11.35 -3.40
CA TYR A 145 2.98 12.58 -2.99
C TYR A 145 3.14 13.72 -4.01
N TYR A 146 4.30 13.81 -4.66
CA TYR A 146 4.51 14.76 -5.75
C TYR A 146 3.65 14.43 -6.97
N LEU A 147 3.62 13.18 -7.42
CA LEU A 147 2.75 12.77 -8.53
C LEU A 147 1.26 12.97 -8.20
N GLN A 148 0.84 12.69 -6.96
CA GLN A 148 -0.49 13.01 -6.46
C GLN A 148 -0.80 14.49 -6.66
N SER A 149 0.07 15.40 -6.23
CA SER A 149 -0.18 16.85 -6.29
C SER A 149 -0.36 17.37 -7.72
N ILE A 150 0.32 16.75 -8.69
CA ILE A 150 0.14 17.07 -10.12
C ILE A 150 -1.24 16.59 -10.61
N ILE A 151 -1.64 15.38 -10.23
CA ILE A 151 -2.93 14.81 -10.62
C ILE A 151 -4.08 15.64 -10.02
N GLU A 152 -4.02 15.95 -8.72
CA GLU A 152 -5.00 16.78 -8.03
C GLU A 152 -5.12 18.16 -8.67
N LYS A 153 -3.99 18.81 -8.98
CA LYS A 153 -3.95 20.11 -9.64
C LYS A 153 -4.56 20.05 -11.04
N ARG A 154 -4.27 18.98 -11.79
CA ARG A 154 -4.74 18.82 -13.17
C ARG A 154 -6.24 18.53 -13.26
N LEU A 155 -6.78 17.83 -12.28
CA LEU A 155 -8.20 17.45 -12.22
C LEU A 155 -9.04 18.37 -11.34
N ASP A 156 -8.41 19.32 -10.63
CA ASP A 156 -9.05 20.17 -9.62
C ASP A 156 -9.89 19.33 -8.64
N THR A 157 -9.33 18.20 -8.20
CA THR A 157 -10.05 17.21 -7.37
C THR A 157 -9.07 16.57 -6.42
N ARG A 158 -9.45 16.44 -5.16
CA ARG A 158 -8.64 15.79 -4.11
C ARG A 158 -8.51 14.29 -4.35
N LEU A 159 -7.42 13.70 -3.88
CA LEU A 159 -7.14 12.26 -4.05
C LEU A 159 -8.20 11.37 -3.39
N ASP A 160 -8.71 11.72 -2.20
CA ASP A 160 -9.74 10.94 -1.51
C ASP A 160 -11.02 10.85 -2.35
N ASP A 161 -11.47 11.96 -2.95
CA ASP A 161 -12.63 11.97 -3.85
C ASP A 161 -12.37 11.18 -5.15
N LEU A 162 -11.15 11.31 -5.71
CA LEU A 162 -10.76 10.54 -6.90
C LEU A 162 -10.74 9.05 -6.61
N MET A 163 -10.10 8.65 -5.53
CA MET A 163 -10.02 7.24 -5.13
C MET A 163 -11.39 6.67 -4.79
N GLN A 164 -12.22 7.44 -4.06
CA GLN A 164 -13.60 7.03 -3.74
C GLN A 164 -14.36 6.72 -5.02
N LYS A 165 -14.43 7.69 -5.93
CA LYS A 165 -15.23 7.60 -7.15
C LYS A 165 -14.71 6.58 -8.16
N ARG A 166 -13.39 6.44 -8.28
CA ARG A 166 -12.75 5.66 -9.34
C ARG A 166 -12.41 4.22 -8.94
N LEU A 167 -12.17 3.98 -7.64
CA LEU A 167 -11.74 2.67 -7.16
C LEU A 167 -12.63 2.14 -6.05
N LEU A 168 -12.84 2.89 -4.95
CA LEU A 168 -13.50 2.32 -3.79
C LEU A 168 -14.95 1.98 -4.09
N ASP A 169 -15.75 2.91 -4.62
CA ASP A 169 -17.15 2.66 -4.98
C ASP A 169 -17.29 1.59 -6.08
N PRO A 170 -16.57 1.67 -7.23
CA PRO A 170 -16.68 0.66 -8.28
C PRO A 170 -16.26 -0.75 -7.84
N PHE A 171 -15.33 -0.85 -6.88
CA PHE A 171 -14.86 -2.14 -6.37
C PHE A 171 -15.66 -2.63 -5.16
N GLY A 172 -16.66 -1.85 -4.70
CA GLY A 172 -17.51 -2.17 -3.56
C GLY A 172 -16.76 -2.14 -2.21
N MET A 173 -15.77 -1.25 -2.08
CA MET A 173 -14.93 -1.09 -0.89
C MET A 173 -15.56 -0.07 0.07
N ASP A 174 -16.73 -0.38 0.59
CA ASP A 174 -17.61 0.56 1.31
C ASP A 174 -17.04 1.02 2.67
N LYS A 175 -16.09 0.28 3.23
CA LYS A 175 -15.45 0.59 4.51
C LYS A 175 -14.08 1.25 4.36
N ALA A 176 -13.47 1.21 3.17
CA ALA A 176 -12.15 1.81 2.96
C ALA A 176 -12.22 3.35 2.97
N ALA A 177 -11.18 4.01 3.49
CA ALA A 177 -11.08 5.46 3.53
C ALA A 177 -9.64 5.93 3.42
N LEU A 178 -9.40 7.09 2.77
CA LEU A 178 -8.07 7.71 2.69
C LEU A 178 -7.83 8.79 3.75
N ILE A 179 -8.88 9.24 4.41
CA ILE A 179 -8.80 10.27 5.45
C ILE A 179 -9.39 9.75 6.76
N TRP A 180 -8.96 10.35 7.85
CA TRP A 180 -9.49 10.04 9.16
C TRP A 180 -10.97 10.42 9.26
N THR A 181 -11.82 9.47 9.64
CA THR A 181 -13.23 9.68 9.90
C THR A 181 -13.57 9.36 11.36
N GLY A 182 -14.70 9.89 11.87
CA GLY A 182 -15.15 9.59 13.24
C GLY A 182 -15.42 8.09 13.47
N ALA A 183 -15.79 7.35 12.43
CA ALA A 183 -16.00 5.92 12.49
C ALA A 183 -14.72 5.15 12.86
N LEU A 184 -13.56 5.58 12.35
CA LEU A 184 -12.27 4.94 12.62
C LEU A 184 -11.84 4.99 14.09
N ARG A 185 -12.32 5.95 14.86
CA ARG A 185 -11.93 6.12 16.28
C ARG A 185 -12.14 4.87 17.13
N ASN A 186 -13.20 4.13 16.88
CA ASN A 186 -13.59 2.97 17.68
C ASN A 186 -13.30 1.63 17.01
N THR A 187 -12.94 1.65 15.74
CA THR A 187 -12.78 0.45 14.91
C THR A 187 -11.36 0.24 14.40
N LEU A 188 -10.51 1.30 14.44
CA LEU A 188 -9.10 1.17 14.13
C LEU A 188 -8.40 0.36 15.22
N ALA A 189 -7.61 -0.63 14.83
CA ALA A 189 -6.80 -1.41 15.76
C ALA A 189 -5.82 -0.51 16.52
N ARG A 190 -5.51 -0.89 17.76
CA ARG A 190 -4.45 -0.27 18.59
C ARG A 190 -3.14 -1.00 18.34
N THR A 191 -2.08 -0.24 18.18
CA THR A 191 -0.76 -0.81 17.91
C THR A 191 0.06 -1.02 19.16
N VAL A 192 1.02 -1.94 19.07
CA VAL A 192 2.06 -2.13 20.09
C VAL A 192 3.45 -1.93 19.50
N ASP A 193 4.39 -1.53 20.35
CA ASP A 193 5.81 -1.41 20.03
C ASP A 193 6.50 -2.79 19.88
N ALA A 194 7.82 -2.80 19.71
CA ALA A 194 8.59 -4.04 19.53
C ALA A 194 8.57 -4.96 20.77
N GLU A 195 8.40 -4.40 21.94
CA GLU A 195 8.32 -5.10 23.23
C GLU A 195 6.89 -5.53 23.60
N GLY A 196 5.89 -5.15 22.78
CA GLY A 196 4.48 -5.46 23.01
C GLY A 196 3.73 -4.45 23.88
N ASN A 197 4.33 -3.27 24.20
CA ASN A 197 3.65 -2.23 24.94
C ASN A 197 2.70 -1.45 24.03
N ILE A 198 1.55 -1.05 24.58
CA ILE A 198 0.53 -0.31 23.82
C ILE A 198 1.07 1.04 23.41
N GLU A 199 1.06 1.33 22.13
CA GLU A 199 1.36 2.66 21.59
C GLU A 199 0.16 3.62 21.82
N PRO A 200 0.41 4.90 22.10
CA PRO A 200 -0.66 5.90 22.08
C PRO A 200 -1.39 5.83 20.74
N MET A 201 -2.74 5.87 20.76
CA MET A 201 -3.49 5.99 19.52
C MET A 201 -2.90 7.17 18.75
N ARG A 202 -2.41 6.89 17.56
CA ARG A 202 -1.91 7.94 16.69
C ARG A 202 -3.08 8.87 16.43
N SER A 203 -3.08 9.99 17.18
CA SER A 203 -3.98 11.05 16.81
C SER A 203 -3.69 11.40 15.35
N SER A 204 -4.72 11.83 14.62
CA SER A 204 -4.61 12.48 13.31
C SER A 204 -3.46 13.50 13.19
N ALA A 205 -2.78 13.81 14.28
CA ALA A 205 -1.65 14.73 14.39
C ALA A 205 -0.33 14.23 13.76
N ARG A 206 -0.15 12.97 13.44
CA ARG A 206 0.96 12.56 12.56
C ARG A 206 0.69 12.84 11.07
N HIS A 207 -0.55 12.82 10.70
CA HIS A 207 -1.03 13.45 9.50
C HIS A 207 -1.40 14.85 9.96
N SER A 208 -0.54 15.83 9.72
CA SER A 208 -0.67 17.22 10.24
C SER A 208 -2.05 17.80 10.07
N THR A 209 -2.97 17.01 9.58
CA THR A 209 -4.34 17.32 9.37
C THR A 209 -5.26 16.11 9.46
N GLY A 210 -4.85 14.85 9.45
CA GLY A 210 -5.74 13.66 9.41
C GLY A 210 -6.85 13.74 8.35
N MET A 211 -6.95 14.88 7.70
CA MET A 211 -7.96 15.30 6.74
C MET A 211 -7.40 15.37 5.33
N GLU A 212 -6.09 15.18 5.15
CA GLU A 212 -5.47 15.20 3.83
C GLU A 212 -5.03 13.81 3.41
N PRO A 213 -5.47 13.35 2.22
CA PRO A 213 -5.08 12.06 1.70
C PRO A 213 -3.62 12.08 1.26
N ASN A 214 -2.97 10.93 1.37
CA ASN A 214 -1.61 10.75 0.89
C ASN A 214 -1.49 9.43 0.13
N SER A 215 -1.14 9.49 -1.15
CA SER A 215 -1.01 8.35 -2.05
C SER A 215 0.04 7.32 -1.62
N ALA A 216 0.95 7.72 -0.70
CA ALA A 216 2.00 6.85 -0.24
C ALA A 216 1.61 5.98 0.97
N PHE A 217 0.58 6.35 1.79
CA PHE A 217 0.36 5.65 3.07
C PHE A 217 -0.98 5.82 3.76
N SER A 218 -1.92 6.64 3.29
CA SER A 218 -3.05 7.07 4.14
C SER A 218 -4.30 6.19 4.07
N LEU A 219 -4.27 5.07 3.35
CA LEU A 219 -5.43 4.17 3.22
C LEU A 219 -5.71 3.42 4.53
N TYR A 220 -6.95 3.51 5.00
CA TYR A 220 -7.54 2.68 6.07
C TYR A 220 -8.41 1.62 5.43
N VAL A 221 -8.25 0.38 5.83
CA VAL A 221 -8.99 -0.76 5.25
C VAL A 221 -9.39 -1.78 6.30
N THR A 222 -10.37 -2.58 5.97
CA THR A 222 -10.71 -3.81 6.65
C THR A 222 -10.27 -5.02 5.83
N ILE A 223 -10.30 -6.20 6.45
CA ILE A 223 -10.02 -7.46 5.76
C ILE A 223 -11.10 -7.83 4.72
N ASP A 224 -12.28 -7.22 4.81
CA ASP A 224 -13.34 -7.42 3.82
C ASP A 224 -13.12 -6.59 2.54
N ASP A 225 -12.46 -5.43 2.64
CA ASP A 225 -12.35 -4.50 1.51
C ASP A 225 -11.09 -4.71 0.66
N TYR A 226 -9.91 -4.86 1.28
CA TYR A 226 -8.68 -4.98 0.48
C TYR A 226 -8.71 -6.17 -0.51
N PRO A 227 -9.27 -7.36 -0.17
CA PRO A 227 -9.42 -8.43 -1.14
C PRO A 227 -10.26 -8.08 -2.36
N LYS A 228 -11.24 -7.18 -2.25
CA LYS A 228 -12.04 -6.72 -3.38
C LYS A 228 -11.18 -6.00 -4.42
N PHE A 229 -10.21 -5.16 -3.97
CA PHE A 229 -9.23 -4.57 -4.86
C PHE A 229 -8.41 -5.66 -5.59
N LEU A 230 -7.88 -6.64 -4.86
CA LEU A 230 -7.11 -7.73 -5.46
C LEU A 230 -7.92 -8.51 -6.49
N LEU A 231 -9.17 -8.86 -6.14
CA LEU A 231 -10.07 -9.57 -7.05
C LEU A 231 -10.36 -8.79 -8.34
N ASN A 232 -10.42 -7.46 -8.26
CA ASN A 232 -10.62 -6.63 -9.44
C ASN A 232 -9.36 -6.58 -10.32
N ILE A 233 -8.19 -6.28 -9.76
CA ILE A 233 -6.95 -6.23 -10.55
C ILE A 233 -6.53 -7.58 -11.14
N LEU A 234 -6.86 -8.70 -10.45
CA LEU A 234 -6.61 -10.06 -10.96
C LEU A 234 -7.52 -10.46 -12.14
N LYS A 235 -8.60 -9.72 -12.39
CA LYS A 235 -9.47 -9.89 -13.57
C LYS A 235 -8.99 -9.06 -14.76
N GLU A 236 -8.15 -8.05 -14.55
CA GLU A 236 -7.64 -7.19 -15.61
C GLU A 236 -6.52 -7.92 -16.38
N PRO A 237 -6.72 -8.26 -17.67
CA PRO A 237 -5.79 -9.13 -18.40
C PRO A 237 -4.38 -8.53 -18.53
N ASP A 238 -4.28 -7.20 -18.65
CA ASP A 238 -3.02 -6.49 -18.89
C ASP A 238 -2.39 -5.89 -17.63
N PHE A 239 -3.02 -6.02 -16.45
CA PHE A 239 -2.55 -5.39 -15.23
C PHE A 239 -1.12 -5.80 -14.90
N ALA A 240 -0.84 -7.10 -14.86
CA ALA A 240 0.48 -7.61 -14.55
C ALA A 240 1.55 -7.21 -15.59
N ALA A 241 1.17 -7.17 -16.87
CA ALA A 241 2.05 -6.71 -17.93
C ALA A 241 2.39 -5.23 -17.78
N ARG A 242 1.41 -4.39 -17.45
CA ARG A 242 1.62 -2.96 -17.15
C ARG A 242 2.54 -2.76 -15.94
N VAL A 243 2.30 -3.46 -14.85
CA VAL A 243 3.17 -3.43 -13.68
C VAL A 243 4.61 -3.78 -14.06
N ARG A 244 4.81 -4.83 -14.88
CA ARG A 244 6.13 -5.34 -15.31
C ARG A 244 6.76 -4.60 -16.48
N SER A 245 6.08 -3.60 -17.04
CA SER A 245 6.60 -2.81 -18.18
C SER A 245 7.87 -2.01 -17.83
N VAL A 246 8.11 -1.79 -16.54
CA VAL A 246 9.37 -1.29 -15.97
C VAL A 246 9.89 -2.31 -14.97
N ARG A 247 11.20 -2.50 -14.92
CA ARG A 247 11.88 -3.38 -13.96
C ARG A 247 13.11 -2.67 -13.42
N ASN A 248 12.94 -1.95 -12.33
CA ASN A 248 14.04 -1.24 -11.66
C ASN A 248 14.66 -2.13 -10.59
N CYS A 249 15.97 -2.39 -10.69
CA CYS A 249 16.66 -3.29 -9.76
C CYS A 249 16.75 -2.69 -8.36
N ALA A 250 16.13 -3.36 -7.39
CA ALA A 250 16.16 -2.98 -5.97
C ALA A 250 17.22 -3.76 -5.16
N GLY A 251 17.94 -4.68 -5.80
CA GLY A 251 18.96 -5.53 -5.16
C GLY A 251 18.42 -6.89 -4.71
N ASN A 252 19.33 -7.83 -4.42
CA ASN A 252 19.01 -9.17 -3.89
C ASN A 252 17.96 -9.96 -4.71
N GLY A 253 17.94 -9.78 -6.03
CA GLY A 253 16.97 -10.44 -6.92
C GLY A 253 15.57 -9.81 -6.90
N VAL A 254 15.37 -8.73 -6.15
CA VAL A 254 14.15 -7.95 -6.15
C VAL A 254 14.23 -6.86 -7.20
N GLU A 255 13.17 -6.70 -7.98
CA GLU A 255 12.97 -5.59 -8.89
C GLU A 255 11.71 -4.81 -8.49
N TRP A 256 11.55 -3.62 -9.02
CA TRP A 256 10.37 -2.80 -8.80
C TRP A 256 9.73 -2.40 -10.12
N GLY A 257 8.46 -2.77 -10.26
CA GLY A 257 7.63 -2.37 -11.38
C GLY A 257 6.85 -1.09 -11.08
N LEU A 258 5.80 -0.85 -11.84
CA LEU A 258 4.94 0.32 -11.65
C LEU A 258 4.00 0.10 -10.45
N GLY A 259 4.40 0.63 -9.29
CA GLY A 259 3.63 0.58 -8.04
C GLY A 259 3.77 -0.69 -7.21
N TRP A 260 4.61 -1.64 -7.62
CA TRP A 260 4.72 -2.96 -7.02
C TRP A 260 6.14 -3.50 -7.04
N GLY A 261 6.50 -4.25 -6.02
CA GLY A 261 7.69 -5.09 -6.00
C GLY A 261 7.51 -6.34 -6.88
N LEU A 262 8.58 -6.79 -7.49
CA LEU A 262 8.65 -7.97 -8.35
C LEU A 262 9.70 -8.93 -7.78
N TYR A 263 9.31 -10.18 -7.58
CA TYR A 263 10.25 -11.23 -7.17
C TYR A 263 9.85 -12.57 -7.83
N ASN A 264 10.71 -13.08 -8.67
CA ASN A 264 10.38 -14.19 -9.56
C ASN A 264 9.08 -13.87 -10.36
N GLU A 265 8.09 -14.76 -10.36
CA GLU A 265 6.81 -14.56 -11.04
C GLU A 265 5.77 -13.83 -10.17
N ARG A 266 6.12 -13.44 -8.93
CA ARG A 266 5.20 -12.82 -7.99
C ARG A 266 5.27 -11.31 -8.03
N ILE A 267 4.12 -10.69 -7.79
CA ILE A 267 3.94 -9.26 -7.59
C ILE A 267 3.54 -9.05 -6.13
N TRP A 268 4.20 -8.14 -5.45
CA TRP A 268 4.03 -7.98 -4.00
C TRP A 268 4.22 -6.53 -3.54
N HIS A 269 3.74 -6.23 -2.36
CA HIS A 269 4.05 -4.98 -1.67
C HIS A 269 3.89 -5.17 -0.16
N TRP A 270 4.59 -4.35 0.63
CA TRP A 270 4.41 -4.30 2.07
C TRP A 270 3.90 -2.94 2.53
N GLY A 271 3.32 -2.89 3.74
CA GLY A 271 2.95 -1.68 4.45
C GLY A 271 3.67 -1.58 5.78
N ASP A 272 4.15 -0.39 6.12
CA ASP A 272 4.80 -0.09 7.38
C ASP A 272 4.47 1.33 7.85
N ASN A 273 3.59 1.43 8.86
CA ASN A 273 3.27 2.64 9.58
C ASN A 273 3.50 2.40 11.09
N GLY A 274 4.76 2.17 11.48
CA GLY A 274 5.12 1.86 12.88
C GLY A 274 4.51 0.53 13.34
N GLY A 275 3.53 0.56 14.23
CA GLY A 275 2.88 -0.66 14.71
C GLY A 275 1.95 -1.34 13.71
N PHE A 276 1.51 -0.68 12.62
CA PHE A 276 0.78 -1.33 11.54
C PHE A 276 1.74 -1.90 10.52
N LYS A 277 1.65 -3.21 10.29
CA LYS A 277 2.40 -3.90 9.24
C LYS A 277 1.45 -4.70 8.37
N SER A 278 1.74 -4.71 7.07
CA SER A 278 0.92 -5.40 6.09
C SER A 278 1.77 -6.01 4.99
N LEU A 279 1.29 -7.08 4.40
CA LEU A 279 1.90 -7.72 3.23
C LEU A 279 0.80 -8.14 2.26
N VAL A 280 1.04 -7.89 0.99
CA VAL A 280 0.27 -8.47 -0.11
C VAL A 280 1.21 -9.10 -1.11
N CYS A 281 0.86 -10.28 -1.59
CA CYS A 281 1.60 -10.99 -2.63
C CYS A 281 0.61 -11.74 -3.52
N PHE A 282 0.79 -11.69 -4.83
CA PHE A 282 -0.04 -12.45 -5.75
C PHE A 282 0.76 -12.99 -6.95
N ASP A 283 0.24 -14.06 -7.52
CA ASP A 283 0.71 -14.68 -8.75
C ASP A 283 -0.32 -14.42 -9.87
N PRO A 284 -0.01 -13.58 -10.86
CA PRO A 284 -0.96 -13.28 -11.94
C PRO A 284 -1.34 -14.49 -12.78
N ALA A 285 -0.47 -15.49 -12.91
CA ALA A 285 -0.72 -16.67 -13.75
C ALA A 285 -1.74 -17.60 -13.11
N THR A 286 -1.68 -17.81 -11.81
CA THR A 286 -2.65 -18.65 -11.07
C THR A 286 -3.82 -17.84 -10.51
N ARG A 287 -3.69 -16.51 -10.44
CA ARG A 287 -4.61 -15.59 -9.75
C ARG A 287 -4.79 -15.94 -8.28
N ASP A 288 -3.73 -16.46 -7.66
CA ASP A 288 -3.67 -16.68 -6.23
C ASP A 288 -3.11 -15.41 -5.56
N ALA A 289 -3.66 -15.04 -4.41
CA ALA A 289 -3.15 -13.90 -3.64
C ALA A 289 -3.25 -14.15 -2.14
N LEU A 290 -2.29 -13.60 -1.40
CA LEU A 290 -2.26 -13.56 0.05
C LEU A 290 -2.24 -12.09 0.48
N LEU A 291 -3.07 -11.76 1.47
CA LEU A 291 -3.08 -10.48 2.17
C LEU A 291 -3.00 -10.72 3.67
N ILE A 292 -2.16 -9.95 4.35
CA ILE A 292 -2.05 -9.96 5.81
C ILE A 292 -1.97 -8.52 6.31
N HIS A 293 -2.73 -8.20 7.36
CA HIS A 293 -2.63 -6.98 8.17
C HIS A 293 -2.37 -7.34 9.62
N THR A 294 -1.50 -6.59 10.28
CA THR A 294 -1.18 -6.78 11.71
C THR A 294 -1.13 -5.43 12.44
N ASN A 295 -1.28 -5.46 13.76
CA ASN A 295 -1.22 -4.30 14.63
C ASN A 295 -0.05 -4.34 15.65
N GLY A 296 1.05 -4.99 15.30
CA GLY A 296 2.28 -5.04 16.09
C GLY A 296 3.51 -4.59 15.30
N PHE A 297 4.45 -3.93 15.97
CA PHE A 297 5.68 -3.41 15.34
C PHE A 297 6.47 -4.51 14.60
N ASN A 298 6.50 -5.73 15.15
CA ASN A 298 7.18 -6.88 14.55
C ASN A 298 6.31 -7.63 13.52
N GLY A 299 5.17 -7.08 13.11
CA GLY A 299 4.18 -7.75 12.25
C GLY A 299 4.73 -8.23 10.92
N LEU A 300 5.79 -7.61 10.35
CA LEU A 300 6.40 -8.13 9.12
C LEU A 300 7.08 -9.50 9.32
N ASN A 301 7.63 -9.79 10.52
CA ASN A 301 8.18 -11.11 10.81
C ASN A 301 7.08 -12.18 10.73
N VAL A 302 5.88 -11.86 11.23
CA VAL A 302 4.69 -12.73 11.11
C VAL A 302 4.24 -12.88 9.65
N CYS A 303 4.29 -11.80 8.87
CA CYS A 303 3.89 -11.81 7.46
C CYS A 303 4.82 -12.67 6.58
N TYR A 304 6.09 -12.80 6.94
CA TYR A 304 7.10 -13.55 6.17
C TYR A 304 7.29 -15.00 6.63
N ALA A 305 6.74 -15.39 7.78
CA ALA A 305 6.78 -16.75 8.30
C ALA A 305 5.84 -17.70 7.55
#